data_632905dccf8319fb356ac21732afebfc
#
_entry.id   632905dccf8319fb356ac21732afebfc
#
_cell.length_a   1.000
_cell.length_b   1.000
_cell.length_c   1.000
_cell.angle_alpha   90.00
_cell.angle_beta   90.00
_cell.angle_gamma   90.00
#
_symmetry.space_group_name_H-M   'P 1'
#
loop_
_entity.id
_entity.type
_entity.pdbx_description
1 polymer ?
#
loop_
_entity_poly.entity_id
_entity_poly.type
_entity_poly.pdbx_seq_one_letter_code
_entity_poly.pdbx_strand_id
1 'polypeptide(L)'
;MLKEIKCDKFASDHQVIYFNSGLNTVLGSTGGSNAIGKSTFLWIIDYVFGGESYCSLTGDIKKEIGSHTIYFKFEFDGQPYYFYRNTDDPKNVYQSDNKHHFIAKLSLDDYRRFLFQEYRIGLLALSFSDITERFFRIYGRENTLEKYPLLVKPREQDEKAVDFLLKLFGQYEILISIKSMEEELGIKASQLINRQRQKVDIEKIASNQKIIESLKKRLQKLMKNSEEAQLEMFGFDTQTFERISAVQKDLNSFIRKRNRLQSELNAILSNMPESKANSESEFNSLVNFFPDANIKAFTEIEYFHIRIREILSEEMEQEISRLQPLIEEYDKEINRLNKKIEESGIAKEISERVLSQCINVSKSIDRLEEETSELVHQKELQDARAEAEKKLHKLLLQQSVKIDEIQDGINSQMGLINRVVTENQETAPILHISHQKDIVFETPGNTSEGTAFKSLVVYDLSILELCPVPAIIHDSNILKRIEDV
;
A
#
# COMPACT_ATOMS: atom_id res chain seq x y z
N MET A 1 15.14 29.22 7.76
CA MET A 1 15.35 28.64 9.11
C MET A 1 14.57 29.41 10.15
N LEU A 2 14.29 28.79 11.30
CA LEU A 2 13.73 29.51 12.48
C LEU A 2 14.69 30.63 12.95
N LYS A 3 14.17 31.80 13.19
CA LYS A 3 14.95 32.98 13.61
C LYS A 3 14.56 33.49 14.98
N GLU A 4 13.29 33.39 15.35
CA GLU A 4 12.76 34.01 16.54
C GLU A 4 11.56 33.26 17.09
N ILE A 5 11.49 33.14 18.41
CA ILE A 5 10.28 32.72 19.15
C ILE A 5 10.00 33.78 20.22
N LYS A 6 8.73 34.20 20.33
CA LYS A 6 8.27 35.16 21.30
C LYS A 6 7.02 34.66 22.01
N CYS A 7 6.95 34.84 23.32
CA CYS A 7 5.76 34.61 24.10
C CYS A 7 5.71 35.57 25.30
N ASP A 8 4.54 36.15 25.54
CA ASP A 8 4.35 37.10 26.68
C ASP A 8 4.39 36.40 28.04
N LYS A 9 4.34 35.06 28.04
CA LYS A 9 4.48 34.23 29.25
C LYS A 9 5.91 33.81 29.56
N PHE A 10 6.86 34.15 28.70
CA PHE A 10 8.28 33.98 29.01
C PHE A 10 8.72 34.98 30.11
N ALA A 11 9.82 34.67 30.79
CA ALA A 11 10.38 35.55 31.78
C ALA A 11 10.62 36.95 31.18
N SER A 12 10.41 37.98 31.96
CA SER A 12 10.40 39.39 31.50
C SER A 12 11.68 39.84 30.80
N ASP A 13 12.80 39.23 31.14
CA ASP A 13 14.13 39.46 30.56
C ASP A 13 14.42 38.63 29.30
N HIS A 14 13.55 37.64 28.97
CA HIS A 14 13.72 36.72 27.87
C HIS A 14 12.44 36.51 27.04
N GLN A 15 11.64 37.57 26.85
CA GLN A 15 10.38 37.48 26.09
C GLN A 15 10.57 37.08 24.62
N VAL A 16 11.75 37.33 24.06
CA VAL A 16 12.13 37.00 22.69
C VAL A 16 13.41 36.18 22.71
N ILE A 17 13.38 35.04 22.02
CA ILE A 17 14.53 34.14 21.87
C ILE A 17 14.93 34.11 20.41
N TYR A 18 16.18 34.37 20.12
CA TYR A 18 16.74 34.40 18.78
C TYR A 18 17.53 33.13 18.47
N PHE A 19 17.48 32.71 17.22
CA PHE A 19 18.21 31.57 16.71
C PHE A 19 19.21 31.95 15.62
N ASN A 20 20.40 31.39 15.72
CA ASN A 20 21.47 31.55 14.76
C ASN A 20 21.52 30.33 13.83
N SER A 21 22.22 30.42 12.69
CA SER A 21 22.54 29.26 11.88
C SER A 21 23.53 28.33 12.62
N GLY A 22 23.36 27.03 12.47
CA GLY A 22 24.17 26.02 13.15
C GLY A 22 23.68 25.69 14.55
N LEU A 23 24.59 25.52 15.50
CA LEU A 23 24.27 25.08 16.86
C LEU A 23 23.65 26.20 17.70
N ASN A 24 22.51 25.89 18.31
CA ASN A 24 21.86 26.72 19.32
C ASN A 24 21.75 25.93 20.62
N THR A 25 22.28 26.48 21.72
CA THR A 25 22.34 25.76 23.01
C THR A 25 21.57 26.52 24.08
N VAL A 26 20.69 25.78 24.79
CA VAL A 26 19.98 26.30 25.98
C VAL A 26 20.72 25.83 27.23
N LEU A 27 21.41 26.75 27.86
CA LEU A 27 22.17 26.45 29.07
C LEU A 27 21.34 26.72 30.34
N GLY A 28 21.53 25.90 31.36
CA GLY A 28 21.03 26.14 32.71
C GLY A 28 22.01 26.96 33.55
N SER A 29 21.52 27.61 34.57
CA SER A 29 22.40 28.28 35.57
C SER A 29 23.22 27.23 36.33
N THR A 30 24.42 27.63 36.76
CA THR A 30 25.42 26.84 37.52
C THR A 30 24.95 26.50 38.96
N GLY A 31 23.79 25.98 39.16
CA GLY A 31 23.23 25.67 40.47
C GLY A 31 22.32 24.45 40.51
N GLY A 32 22.35 23.63 39.47
CA GLY A 32 21.58 22.37 39.45
C GLY A 32 20.05 22.55 39.36
N SER A 33 19.58 23.76 38.95
CA SER A 33 18.15 24.01 38.79
C SER A 33 17.59 23.24 37.56
N ASN A 34 17.13 22.03 37.79
CA ASN A 34 16.41 21.23 36.77
C ASN A 34 15.07 21.84 36.37
N ALA A 35 14.61 22.89 37.07
CA ALA A 35 13.30 23.51 36.93
C ALA A 35 13.23 24.74 36.00
N ILE A 36 14.23 25.00 35.16
CA ILE A 36 14.23 26.19 34.29
C ILE A 36 13.48 26.02 32.96
N GLY A 37 12.70 24.98 32.83
CA GLY A 37 11.88 24.82 31.64
C GLY A 37 12.62 24.45 30.34
N LYS A 38 13.85 23.92 30.43
CA LYS A 38 14.64 23.53 29.22
C LYS A 38 13.89 22.61 28.29
N SER A 39 13.41 21.46 28.81
CA SER A 39 12.65 20.51 27.99
C SER A 39 11.31 21.11 27.53
N THR A 40 10.67 21.96 28.35
CA THR A 40 9.48 22.70 27.96
C THR A 40 9.75 23.62 26.76
N PHE A 41 10.91 24.29 26.74
CA PHE A 41 11.28 25.11 25.61
C PHE A 41 11.55 24.30 24.34
N LEU A 42 12.12 23.12 24.45
CA LEU A 42 12.24 22.19 23.32
C LEU A 42 10.87 21.76 22.78
N TRP A 43 9.89 21.54 23.66
CA TRP A 43 8.51 21.28 23.25
C TRP A 43 7.87 22.48 22.54
N ILE A 44 8.23 23.72 22.93
CA ILE A 44 7.79 24.91 22.21
C ILE A 44 8.41 24.98 20.82
N ILE A 45 9.69 24.62 20.68
CA ILE A 45 10.33 24.51 19.37
C ILE A 45 9.61 23.47 18.52
N ASP A 46 9.33 22.28 19.07
CA ASP A 46 8.54 21.26 18.38
C ASP A 46 7.17 21.80 17.93
N TYR A 47 6.49 22.53 18.81
CA TYR A 47 5.20 23.17 18.50
C TYR A 47 5.33 24.17 17.34
N VAL A 48 6.37 24.99 17.33
CA VAL A 48 6.69 25.93 16.24
C VAL A 48 6.92 25.19 14.92
N PHE A 49 7.56 24.01 14.95
CA PHE A 49 7.76 23.16 13.79
C PHE A 49 6.53 22.30 13.42
N GLY A 50 5.38 22.60 13.99
CA GLY A 50 4.12 21.91 13.65
C GLY A 50 3.83 20.68 14.52
N GLY A 51 4.56 20.45 15.60
CA GLY A 51 4.27 19.40 16.57
C GLY A 51 2.96 19.66 17.34
N GLU A 52 2.40 18.60 17.92
CA GLU A 52 1.15 18.67 18.68
C GLU A 52 1.35 18.35 20.17
N SER A 53 2.50 17.76 20.50
CA SER A 53 2.77 17.23 21.84
C SER A 53 2.86 18.30 22.93
N TYR A 54 3.22 19.53 22.59
CA TYR A 54 3.27 20.65 23.58
C TYR A 54 1.94 20.81 24.30
N CYS A 55 0.83 20.83 23.60
CA CYS A 55 -0.49 21.03 24.20
C CYS A 55 -1.04 19.78 24.91
N SER A 56 -0.59 18.59 24.54
CA SER A 56 -1.09 17.32 25.09
C SER A 56 -0.28 16.83 26.29
N LEU A 57 1.06 16.86 26.20
CA LEU A 57 1.97 16.35 27.23
C LEU A 57 2.24 17.35 28.36
N THR A 58 2.09 18.64 28.07
CA THR A 58 2.34 19.72 29.03
C THR A 58 1.03 20.27 29.62
N GLY A 59 0.02 19.43 29.79
CA GLY A 59 -1.28 19.83 30.34
C GLY A 59 -1.21 20.59 31.66
N ASP A 60 -0.18 20.35 32.47
CA ASP A 60 0.09 21.11 33.69
C ASP A 60 0.56 22.52 33.40
N ILE A 61 1.33 22.77 32.34
CA ILE A 61 1.76 24.12 31.93
C ILE A 61 0.55 24.98 31.58
N LYS A 62 -0.43 24.43 30.83
CA LYS A 62 -1.67 25.17 30.52
C LYS A 62 -2.47 25.48 31.78
N LYS A 63 -2.48 24.59 32.78
CA LYS A 63 -3.13 24.85 34.08
C LYS A 63 -2.45 25.92 34.89
N GLU A 64 -1.11 25.93 34.89
CA GLU A 64 -0.30 26.88 35.69
C GLU A 64 -0.17 28.26 35.03
N ILE A 65 0.07 28.29 33.71
CA ILE A 65 0.37 29.52 32.96
C ILE A 65 -0.86 30.08 32.26
N GLY A 66 -1.89 29.23 32.03
CA GLY A 66 -3.08 29.58 31.26
C GLY A 66 -2.86 29.54 29.75
N SER A 67 -3.92 29.89 29.02
CA SER A 67 -3.85 30.00 27.55
C SER A 67 -2.87 31.08 27.13
N HIS A 68 -2.07 30.77 26.11
CA HIS A 68 -1.08 31.71 25.61
C HIS A 68 -0.84 31.50 24.10
N THR A 69 -0.23 32.52 23.52
CA THR A 69 0.11 32.53 22.09
C THR A 69 1.63 32.58 21.94
N ILE A 70 2.12 31.70 21.06
CA ILE A 70 3.53 31.66 20.69
C ILE A 70 3.66 32.26 19.31
N TYR A 71 4.41 33.35 19.22
CA TYR A 71 4.77 34.04 17.99
C TYR A 71 6.14 33.56 17.53
N PHE A 72 6.33 33.42 16.23
CA PHE A 72 7.63 33.00 15.72
C PHE A 72 7.88 33.49 14.31
N LYS A 73 9.15 33.56 13.95
CA LYS A 73 9.64 34.04 12.67
C LYS A 73 10.54 32.98 12.03
N PHE A 74 10.21 32.59 10.80
CA PHE A 74 11.13 31.92 9.91
C PHE A 74 11.71 32.90 8.89
N GLU A 75 12.86 32.55 8.35
CA GLU A 75 13.46 33.24 7.22
C GLU A 75 13.97 32.19 6.22
N PHE A 76 13.48 32.28 4.99
CA PHE A 76 13.91 31.44 3.88
C PHE A 76 14.30 32.35 2.72
N ASP A 77 15.48 32.08 2.13
CA ASP A 77 16.04 32.87 1.04
C ASP A 77 16.01 34.41 1.28
N GLY A 78 16.21 34.85 2.54
CA GLY A 78 16.14 36.25 2.91
C GLY A 78 14.73 36.81 3.09
N GLN A 79 13.69 36.02 2.86
CA GLN A 79 12.30 36.44 3.08
C GLN A 79 11.82 36.03 4.46
N PRO A 80 11.32 36.97 5.28
CA PRO A 80 10.78 36.68 6.60
C PRO A 80 9.33 36.24 6.51
N TYR A 81 8.98 35.21 7.26
CA TYR A 81 7.62 34.69 7.46
C TYR A 81 7.28 34.73 8.93
N TYR A 82 6.20 35.43 9.30
CA TYR A 82 5.75 35.57 10.67
C TYR A 82 4.50 34.77 10.90
N PHE A 83 4.48 34.01 11.98
CA PHE A 83 3.35 33.16 12.36
C PHE A 83 3.10 33.23 13.84
N TYR A 84 1.91 32.81 14.25
CA TYR A 84 1.64 32.52 15.65
C TYR A 84 0.72 31.29 15.77
N ARG A 85 0.83 30.59 16.91
CA ARG A 85 -0.04 29.49 17.32
C ARG A 85 -0.58 29.72 18.70
N ASN A 86 -1.86 29.50 18.92
CA ASN A 86 -2.53 29.62 20.21
C ASN A 86 -2.75 28.24 20.81
N THR A 87 -2.51 28.08 22.11
CA THR A 87 -2.70 26.82 22.83
C THR A 87 -4.16 26.40 22.96
N ASP A 88 -5.14 27.30 22.71
CA ASP A 88 -6.55 26.98 22.66
C ASP A 88 -7.02 26.52 21.28
N ASP A 89 -6.25 26.80 20.24
CA ASP A 89 -6.50 26.37 18.86
C ASP A 89 -5.26 25.72 18.24
N PRO A 90 -4.80 24.57 18.78
CA PRO A 90 -3.51 23.97 18.38
C PRO A 90 -3.51 23.39 16.96
N LYS A 91 -4.68 23.16 16.37
CA LYS A 91 -4.82 22.61 15.00
C LYS A 91 -4.65 23.65 13.90
N ASN A 92 -4.52 24.92 14.25
CA ASN A 92 -4.38 26.02 13.31
C ASN A 92 -3.11 26.81 13.57
N VAL A 93 -2.55 27.35 12.50
CA VAL A 93 -1.41 28.27 12.51
C VAL A 93 -1.86 29.56 11.82
N TYR A 94 -1.52 30.67 12.40
CA TYR A 94 -1.93 31.97 11.91
C TYR A 94 -0.72 32.70 11.32
N GLN A 95 -0.81 33.08 10.07
CA GLN A 95 0.16 33.94 9.43
C GLN A 95 -0.10 35.40 9.83
N SER A 96 0.94 36.15 10.10
CA SER A 96 0.87 37.55 10.49
C SER A 96 1.91 38.41 9.77
N ASP A 97 1.80 39.72 9.94
CA ASP A 97 2.84 40.67 9.58
C ASP A 97 3.92 40.79 10.70
N ASN A 98 4.89 41.66 10.48
CA ASN A 98 5.96 41.94 11.45
C ASN A 98 5.47 42.65 12.74
N LYS A 99 4.22 43.11 12.79
CA LYS A 99 3.55 43.70 13.95
C LYS A 99 2.55 42.75 14.60
N HIS A 100 2.54 41.49 14.15
CA HIS A 100 1.63 40.45 14.59
C HIS A 100 0.15 40.66 14.22
N HIS A 101 -0.17 41.49 13.21
CA HIS A 101 -1.52 41.58 12.69
C HIS A 101 -1.84 40.34 11.84
N PHE A 102 -3.01 39.82 12.05
CA PHE A 102 -3.51 38.63 11.31
C PHE A 102 -3.53 38.88 9.80
N ILE A 103 -3.02 37.90 9.03
CA ILE A 103 -3.07 37.88 7.57
C ILE A 103 -3.93 36.70 7.08
N ALA A 104 -3.59 35.49 7.51
CA ALA A 104 -4.27 34.28 7.06
C ALA A 104 -4.27 33.19 8.13
N LYS A 105 -5.26 32.29 8.05
CA LYS A 105 -5.35 31.08 8.87
C LYS A 105 -4.98 29.89 8.01
N LEU A 106 -4.05 29.07 8.47
CA LEU A 106 -3.61 27.83 7.85
C LEU A 106 -4.04 26.66 8.74
N SER A 107 -4.45 25.55 8.12
CA SER A 107 -4.52 24.31 8.86
C SER A 107 -3.11 23.85 9.24
N LEU A 108 -2.98 23.03 10.27
CA LEU A 108 -1.68 22.50 10.69
C LEU A 108 -1.00 21.71 9.55
N ASP A 109 -1.77 20.99 8.75
CA ASP A 109 -1.25 20.24 7.61
C ASP A 109 -0.78 21.14 6.46
N ASP A 110 -1.50 22.25 6.19
CA ASP A 110 -1.05 23.25 5.21
C ASP A 110 0.23 23.92 5.66
N TYR A 111 0.33 24.22 6.96
CA TYR A 111 1.53 24.78 7.55
C TYR A 111 2.73 23.82 7.48
N ARG A 112 2.53 22.53 7.79
CA ARG A 112 3.57 21.50 7.64
C ARG A 112 4.02 21.34 6.19
N ARG A 113 3.07 21.42 5.24
CA ARG A 113 3.39 21.43 3.78
C ARG A 113 4.19 22.66 3.39
N PHE A 114 3.83 23.84 3.91
CA PHE A 114 4.61 25.05 3.72
C PHE A 114 6.05 24.87 4.21
N LEU A 115 6.25 24.41 5.45
CA LEU A 115 7.60 24.15 5.97
C LEU A 115 8.36 23.12 5.12
N PHE A 116 7.70 22.07 4.70
CA PHE A 116 8.31 21.04 3.85
C PHE A 116 8.83 21.61 2.52
N GLN A 117 8.09 22.54 1.93
CA GLN A 117 8.47 23.24 0.70
C GLN A 117 9.62 24.23 0.94
N GLU A 118 9.51 25.06 1.95
CA GLU A 118 10.50 26.10 2.25
C GLU A 118 11.86 25.52 2.70
N TYR A 119 11.85 24.39 3.40
CA TYR A 119 13.06 23.63 3.69
C TYR A 119 13.56 22.82 2.49
N ARG A 120 12.87 22.85 1.34
CA ARG A 120 13.24 22.16 0.08
C ARG A 120 13.47 20.68 0.28
N ILE A 121 12.67 20.04 1.12
CA ILE A 121 12.87 18.63 1.47
C ILE A 121 12.67 17.74 0.25
N GLY A 122 11.66 17.99 -0.60
CA GLY A 122 11.50 17.37 -1.93
C GLY A 122 11.32 15.84 -1.94
N LEU A 123 11.11 15.22 -0.79
CA LEU A 123 11.02 13.76 -0.64
C LEU A 123 9.57 13.30 -0.81
N LEU A 124 9.39 12.28 -1.66
CA LEU A 124 8.07 11.68 -1.87
C LEU A 124 7.69 10.78 -0.70
N ALA A 125 6.39 10.80 -0.34
CA ALA A 125 5.80 9.95 0.70
C ALA A 125 6.43 10.06 2.10
N LEU A 126 6.98 11.21 2.42
CA LEU A 126 7.29 11.64 3.77
C LEU A 126 6.55 12.93 4.05
N SER A 127 5.99 13.05 5.23
CA SER A 127 5.48 14.30 5.76
C SER A 127 6.58 15.03 6.55
N PHE A 128 6.37 16.31 6.80
CA PHE A 128 7.26 17.09 7.64
C PHE A 128 7.34 16.51 9.07
N SER A 129 6.21 16.06 9.61
CA SER A 129 6.12 15.42 10.92
C SER A 129 6.86 14.09 10.99
N ASP A 130 6.85 13.27 9.94
CA ASP A 130 7.59 11.99 9.93
C ASP A 130 9.09 12.22 10.20
N ILE A 131 9.63 13.34 9.71
CA ILE A 131 11.03 13.72 9.91
C ILE A 131 11.25 14.28 11.31
N THR A 132 10.45 15.26 11.72
CA THR A 132 10.65 15.91 13.02
C THR A 132 10.40 14.96 14.19
N GLU A 133 9.45 14.04 14.09
CA GLU A 133 9.21 13.03 15.12
C GLU A 133 10.40 12.09 15.35
N ARG A 134 11.23 11.84 14.35
CA ARG A 134 12.41 10.97 14.50
C ARG A 134 13.61 11.73 15.07
N PHE A 135 13.82 12.97 14.68
CA PHE A 135 15.04 13.71 14.98
C PHE A 135 14.89 14.79 16.08
N PHE A 136 13.67 15.06 16.55
CA PHE A 136 13.45 15.89 17.73
C PHE A 136 13.38 14.99 18.98
N ARG A 137 14.55 14.75 19.59
CA ARG A 137 14.71 13.87 20.75
C ARG A 137 14.56 14.65 22.04
N ILE A 138 13.32 14.80 22.47
CA ILE A 138 12.90 15.59 23.63
C ILE A 138 12.47 14.64 24.75
N TYR A 139 12.85 14.98 25.99
CA TYR A 139 12.41 14.22 27.16
C TYR A 139 10.88 14.06 27.19
N GLY A 140 10.42 12.85 27.39
CA GLY A 140 8.99 12.49 27.32
C GLY A 140 8.54 11.93 25.97
N ARG A 141 9.38 11.98 24.92
CA ARG A 141 9.21 11.20 23.70
C ARG A 141 9.85 9.81 23.82
N GLU A 142 9.31 8.86 23.08
CA GLU A 142 9.81 7.48 23.07
C GLU A 142 10.97 7.27 22.08
N ASN A 143 11.40 8.30 21.36
CA ASN A 143 12.42 8.24 20.31
C ASN A 143 13.86 8.45 20.81
N THR A 144 14.09 8.45 22.12
CA THR A 144 15.44 8.60 22.72
C THR A 144 16.12 7.24 22.93
N LEU A 145 15.96 6.33 21.97
CA LEU A 145 16.48 4.97 22.01
C LEU A 145 17.91 4.94 21.48
N GLU A 146 18.89 4.89 22.38
CA GLU A 146 20.32 4.96 22.03
C GLU A 146 20.82 3.80 21.18
N LYS A 147 20.18 2.63 21.30
CA LYS A 147 20.50 1.42 20.51
C LYS A 147 19.67 1.26 19.25
N TYR A 148 18.64 2.07 19.08
CA TYR A 148 17.69 2.00 17.96
C TYR A 148 17.40 3.38 17.38
N PRO A 149 18.42 4.06 16.81
CA PRO A 149 18.31 5.46 16.38
C PRO A 149 17.26 5.68 15.29
N LEU A 150 16.92 4.64 14.54
CA LEU A 150 15.92 4.70 13.47
C LEU A 150 14.49 4.62 13.97
N LEU A 151 14.22 4.12 15.18
CA LEU A 151 12.86 3.92 15.69
C LEU A 151 12.29 5.19 16.31
N VAL A 152 11.01 5.47 16.07
CA VAL A 152 10.25 6.54 16.76
C VAL A 152 9.81 6.08 18.16
N LYS A 153 9.59 4.77 18.34
CA LYS A 153 9.15 4.16 19.60
C LYS A 153 9.64 2.71 19.73
N PRO A 154 9.75 2.17 20.97
CA PRO A 154 10.32 0.84 21.20
C PRO A 154 9.60 -0.35 20.53
N ARG A 155 8.35 -0.16 20.13
CA ARG A 155 7.52 -1.19 19.48
C ARG A 155 7.31 -0.97 17.98
N GLU A 156 8.01 -0.04 17.39
CA GLU A 156 8.00 0.12 15.93
C GLU A 156 8.69 -1.09 15.29
N GLN A 157 8.13 -1.58 14.19
CA GLN A 157 8.74 -2.65 13.42
C GLN A 157 9.95 -2.11 12.65
N ASP A 158 11.06 -2.82 12.69
CA ASP A 158 12.31 -2.46 12.00
C ASP A 158 12.07 -2.19 10.51
N GLU A 159 11.21 -2.98 9.88
CA GLU A 159 10.82 -2.78 8.49
C GLU A 159 10.30 -1.36 8.20
N LYS A 160 9.44 -0.80 9.08
CA LYS A 160 8.91 0.56 8.91
C LYS A 160 10.00 1.61 9.06
N ALA A 161 10.95 1.36 9.95
CA ALA A 161 12.09 2.25 10.15
C ALA A 161 13.04 2.23 8.94
N VAL A 162 13.28 1.05 8.35
CA VAL A 162 14.05 0.91 7.11
C VAL A 162 13.32 1.54 5.92
N ASP A 163 12.01 1.36 5.81
CA ASP A 163 11.21 2.02 4.76
C ASP A 163 11.24 3.55 4.89
N PHE A 164 11.20 4.08 6.13
CA PHE A 164 11.41 5.51 6.35
C PHE A 164 12.81 5.94 5.87
N LEU A 165 13.85 5.19 6.21
CA LEU A 165 15.22 5.49 5.80
C LEU A 165 15.36 5.51 4.27
N LEU A 166 14.79 4.52 3.58
CA LEU A 166 14.76 4.49 2.11
C LEU A 166 14.06 5.73 1.53
N LYS A 167 12.94 6.15 2.10
CA LYS A 167 12.23 7.37 1.68
C LYS A 167 13.08 8.62 1.94
N LEU A 168 13.75 8.69 3.09
CA LEU A 168 14.61 9.81 3.46
C LEU A 168 15.79 9.98 2.50
N PHE A 169 16.30 8.87 1.95
CA PHE A 169 17.34 8.85 0.91
C PHE A 169 16.78 8.84 -0.52
N GLY A 170 15.51 9.16 -0.71
CA GLY A 170 14.89 9.32 -2.03
C GLY A 170 14.60 8.03 -2.78
N GLN A 171 14.64 6.85 -2.12
CA GLN A 171 14.41 5.53 -2.74
C GLN A 171 12.95 5.07 -2.69
N TYR A 172 12.00 6.00 -2.72
CA TYR A 172 10.57 5.71 -2.60
C TYR A 172 10.01 4.87 -3.75
N GLU A 173 10.51 5.05 -4.98
CA GLU A 173 10.03 4.33 -6.17
C GLU A 173 10.20 2.80 -6.05
N ILE A 174 11.28 2.36 -5.41
CA ILE A 174 11.52 0.94 -5.13
C ILE A 174 10.45 0.39 -4.20
N LEU A 175 10.09 1.12 -3.14
CA LEU A 175 9.05 0.71 -2.19
C LEU A 175 7.68 0.57 -2.85
N ILE A 176 7.29 1.54 -3.68
CA ILE A 176 6.03 1.46 -4.45
C ILE A 176 6.04 0.25 -5.38
N SER A 177 7.14 0.03 -6.09
CA SER A 177 7.27 -1.06 -7.05
C SER A 177 7.13 -2.43 -6.36
N ILE A 178 7.75 -2.60 -5.19
CA ILE A 178 7.63 -3.82 -4.37
C ILE A 178 6.19 -4.01 -3.92
N LYS A 179 5.58 -2.99 -3.32
CA LYS A 179 4.20 -3.05 -2.83
C LYS A 179 3.19 -3.37 -3.93
N SER A 180 3.32 -2.71 -5.07
CA SER A 180 2.47 -2.99 -6.24
C SER A 180 2.62 -4.44 -6.73
N MET A 181 3.84 -4.99 -6.70
CA MET A 181 4.09 -6.38 -7.09
C MET A 181 3.55 -7.38 -6.07
N GLU A 182 3.62 -7.07 -4.78
CA GLU A 182 3.04 -7.89 -3.71
C GLU A 182 1.50 -7.92 -3.81
N GLU A 183 0.87 -6.79 -4.10
CA GLU A 183 -0.57 -6.70 -4.34
C GLU A 183 -0.97 -7.52 -5.58
N GLU A 184 -0.23 -7.41 -6.68
CA GLU A 184 -0.45 -8.21 -7.89
C GLU A 184 -0.34 -9.71 -7.60
N LEU A 185 0.66 -10.13 -6.83
CA LEU A 185 0.83 -11.52 -6.40
C LEU A 185 -0.32 -11.99 -5.51
N GLY A 186 -0.80 -11.15 -4.60
CA GLY A 186 -1.95 -11.43 -3.75
C GLY A 186 -3.22 -11.69 -4.56
N ILE A 187 -3.49 -10.87 -5.58
CA ILE A 187 -4.63 -11.04 -6.49
C ILE A 187 -4.50 -12.35 -7.26
N LYS A 188 -3.33 -12.64 -7.87
CA LYS A 188 -3.10 -13.89 -8.62
C LYS A 188 -3.20 -15.12 -7.72
N ALA A 189 -2.70 -15.06 -6.51
CA ALA A 189 -2.82 -16.13 -5.53
C ALA A 189 -4.29 -16.40 -5.17
N SER A 190 -5.09 -15.37 -4.94
CA SER A 190 -6.52 -15.47 -4.64
C SER A 190 -7.30 -16.11 -5.82
N GLN A 191 -6.98 -15.72 -7.04
CA GLN A 191 -7.58 -16.30 -8.25
C GLN A 191 -7.27 -17.78 -8.40
N LEU A 192 -6.06 -18.24 -8.03
CA LEU A 192 -5.68 -19.64 -8.07
C LEU A 192 -6.33 -20.47 -6.96
N ILE A 193 -6.52 -19.90 -5.76
CA ILE A 193 -7.17 -20.58 -4.62
C ILE A 193 -8.66 -20.82 -4.92
N ASN A 194 -9.35 -19.86 -5.52
CA ASN A 194 -10.78 -19.96 -5.83
C ASN A 194 -11.10 -20.95 -6.95
N ARG A 195 -10.12 -21.39 -7.74
CA ARG A 195 -10.28 -22.29 -8.89
C ARG A 195 -9.80 -23.73 -8.67
N GLN A 196 -9.92 -24.27 -7.47
CA GLN A 196 -9.61 -25.65 -7.10
C GLN A 196 -8.14 -26.11 -7.20
N ARG A 197 -7.72 -26.80 -6.13
CA ARG A 197 -6.40 -27.34 -5.77
C ARG A 197 -5.83 -28.42 -6.71
N GLN A 198 -6.24 -28.51 -7.97
CA GLN A 198 -5.67 -29.50 -8.88
C GLN A 198 -4.39 -28.97 -9.51
N LYS A 199 -3.32 -29.75 -9.37
CA LYS A 199 -2.07 -29.54 -10.09
C LYS A 199 -2.36 -29.54 -11.59
N VAL A 200 -2.01 -28.46 -12.30
CA VAL A 200 -2.22 -28.39 -13.74
C VAL A 200 -1.36 -29.47 -14.39
N ASP A 201 -2.02 -30.45 -14.99
CA ASP A 201 -1.39 -31.52 -15.73
C ASP A 201 -1.24 -31.10 -17.20
N ILE A 202 -0.04 -30.72 -17.59
CA ILE A 202 0.27 -30.28 -18.96
C ILE A 202 0.07 -31.43 -19.94
N GLU A 203 0.35 -32.68 -19.52
CA GLU A 203 0.14 -33.87 -20.35
C GLU A 203 -1.35 -34.05 -20.63
N LYS A 204 -2.21 -33.74 -19.67
CA LYS A 204 -3.67 -33.78 -19.83
C LYS A 204 -4.18 -32.78 -20.86
N ILE A 205 -3.61 -31.55 -20.90
CA ILE A 205 -3.96 -30.55 -21.92
C ILE A 205 -3.65 -31.09 -23.33
N ALA A 206 -2.44 -31.62 -23.53
CA ALA A 206 -2.02 -32.16 -24.81
C ALA A 206 -2.84 -33.43 -25.21
N SER A 207 -3.18 -34.27 -24.22
CA SER A 207 -4.04 -35.45 -24.43
C SER A 207 -5.45 -35.06 -24.84
N ASN A 208 -6.07 -34.11 -24.10
CA ASN A 208 -7.41 -33.60 -24.41
C ASN A 208 -7.47 -33.02 -25.82
N GLN A 209 -6.47 -32.22 -26.21
CA GLN A 209 -6.40 -31.64 -27.58
C GLN A 209 -6.37 -32.71 -28.66
N LYS A 210 -5.60 -33.81 -28.50
CA LYS A 210 -5.59 -34.93 -29.42
C LYS A 210 -6.93 -35.64 -29.47
N ILE A 211 -7.58 -35.83 -28.31
CA ILE A 211 -8.92 -36.48 -28.24
C ILE A 211 -9.95 -35.60 -28.94
N ILE A 212 -9.95 -34.27 -28.69
CA ILE A 212 -10.84 -33.31 -29.36
C ILE A 212 -10.68 -33.40 -30.89
N GLU A 213 -9.44 -33.41 -31.37
CA GLU A 213 -9.17 -33.50 -32.81
C GLU A 213 -9.70 -34.82 -33.39
N SER A 214 -9.51 -35.97 -32.71
CA SER A 214 -10.03 -37.25 -33.11
C SER A 214 -11.56 -37.30 -33.14
N LEU A 215 -12.21 -36.72 -32.13
CA LEU A 215 -13.66 -36.59 -32.04
C LEU A 215 -14.24 -35.70 -33.13
N LYS A 216 -13.58 -34.57 -33.45
CA LYS A 216 -13.95 -33.70 -34.57
C LYS A 216 -13.89 -34.43 -35.91
N LYS A 217 -12.83 -35.21 -36.15
CA LYS A 217 -12.72 -36.06 -37.34
C LYS A 217 -13.82 -37.13 -37.38
N ARG A 218 -14.15 -37.72 -36.24
CA ARG A 218 -15.26 -38.70 -36.14
C ARG A 218 -16.62 -38.06 -36.42
N LEU A 219 -16.86 -36.87 -35.89
CA LEU A 219 -18.09 -36.11 -36.15
C LEU A 219 -18.26 -35.81 -37.65
N GLN A 220 -17.20 -35.36 -38.31
CA GLN A 220 -17.20 -35.12 -39.75
C GLN A 220 -17.52 -36.38 -40.55
N LYS A 221 -16.93 -37.51 -40.17
CA LYS A 221 -17.25 -38.81 -40.84
C LYS A 221 -18.71 -39.24 -40.65
N LEU A 222 -19.26 -39.07 -39.41
CA LEU A 222 -20.67 -39.42 -39.14
C LEU A 222 -21.61 -38.51 -39.95
N MET A 223 -21.27 -37.25 -40.12
CA MET A 223 -22.05 -36.33 -40.95
C MET A 223 -21.98 -36.70 -42.44
N LYS A 224 -20.79 -37.00 -42.95
CA LYS A 224 -20.59 -37.38 -44.36
C LYS A 224 -21.26 -38.74 -44.71
N ASN A 225 -21.13 -39.73 -43.85
CA ASN A 225 -21.79 -41.03 -44.04
C ASN A 225 -23.32 -40.92 -43.96
N SER A 226 -23.82 -39.97 -43.18
CA SER A 226 -25.26 -39.64 -43.12
C SER A 226 -25.76 -39.03 -44.43
N GLU A 227 -24.93 -38.16 -45.04
CA GLU A 227 -25.23 -37.55 -46.36
C GLU A 227 -25.30 -38.60 -47.47
N GLU A 228 -24.31 -39.50 -47.56
CA GLU A 228 -24.26 -40.56 -48.57
C GLU A 228 -25.40 -41.59 -48.42
N ALA A 229 -25.71 -41.98 -47.15
CA ALA A 229 -26.79 -42.96 -46.87
C ALA A 229 -28.20 -42.38 -47.11
N GLN A 230 -28.40 -41.08 -46.95
CA GLN A 230 -29.70 -40.40 -47.20
C GLN A 230 -29.93 -40.15 -48.70
N LEU A 231 -28.88 -39.86 -49.46
CA LEU A 231 -28.92 -39.68 -50.90
C LEU A 231 -29.33 -41.00 -51.65
N GLU A 232 -28.86 -42.18 -51.17
CA GLU A 232 -29.19 -43.47 -51.76
C GLU A 232 -30.59 -43.98 -51.43
N MET A 233 -31.19 -43.61 -50.28
CA MET A 233 -32.36 -44.26 -49.73
C MET A 233 -33.70 -43.50 -49.96
N PHE A 234 -33.70 -42.19 -50.19
CA PHE A 234 -34.95 -41.42 -50.11
C PHE A 234 -35.27 -40.49 -51.29
N GLY A 235 -34.45 -40.35 -52.33
CA GLY A 235 -34.77 -39.52 -53.48
C GLY A 235 -35.00 -38.02 -53.16
N PHE A 236 -34.44 -37.57 -52.10
CA PHE A 236 -34.58 -36.17 -51.64
C PHE A 236 -33.72 -35.22 -52.48
N ASP A 237 -34.28 -34.03 -52.75
CA ASP A 237 -33.60 -32.93 -53.41
C ASP A 237 -32.42 -32.45 -52.54
N THR A 238 -31.23 -32.41 -53.15
CA THR A 238 -29.95 -31.97 -52.55
C THR A 238 -30.08 -30.59 -51.92
N GLN A 239 -30.93 -29.71 -52.46
CA GLN A 239 -31.15 -28.35 -51.93
C GLN A 239 -31.83 -28.34 -50.55
N THR A 240 -32.74 -29.26 -50.29
CA THR A 240 -33.46 -29.37 -49.02
C THR A 240 -32.52 -29.85 -47.93
N PHE A 241 -31.63 -30.81 -48.25
CA PHE A 241 -30.59 -31.32 -47.33
C PHE A 241 -29.55 -30.23 -46.98
N GLU A 242 -29.04 -29.49 -47.97
CA GLU A 242 -28.09 -28.38 -47.72
C GLU A 242 -28.71 -27.31 -46.84
N ARG A 243 -30.01 -26.97 -47.03
CA ARG A 243 -30.71 -25.99 -46.19
C ARG A 243 -30.82 -26.44 -44.74
N ILE A 244 -31.12 -27.74 -44.48
CA ILE A 244 -31.25 -28.26 -43.12
C ILE A 244 -29.89 -28.41 -42.44
N SER A 245 -28.87 -28.84 -43.16
CA SER A 245 -27.50 -28.92 -42.68
C SER A 245 -26.98 -27.51 -42.29
N ALA A 246 -27.30 -26.45 -43.06
CA ALA A 246 -27.00 -25.09 -42.75
C ALA A 246 -27.72 -24.61 -41.47
N VAL A 247 -29.02 -24.85 -41.35
CA VAL A 247 -29.82 -24.51 -40.16
C VAL A 247 -29.28 -25.23 -38.91
N GLN A 248 -28.85 -26.48 -39.02
CA GLN A 248 -28.30 -27.27 -37.93
C GLN A 248 -26.91 -26.76 -37.50
N LYS A 249 -26.09 -26.30 -38.44
CA LYS A 249 -24.81 -25.64 -38.17
C LYS A 249 -25.01 -24.31 -37.42
N ASP A 250 -25.99 -23.54 -37.86
CA ASP A 250 -26.33 -22.27 -37.18
C ASP A 250 -26.86 -22.53 -35.76
N LEU A 251 -27.77 -23.51 -35.61
CA LEU A 251 -28.29 -23.95 -34.31
C LEU A 251 -27.16 -24.29 -33.34
N ASN A 252 -26.21 -25.13 -33.76
CA ASN A 252 -25.06 -25.53 -32.94
C ASN A 252 -24.14 -24.33 -32.61
N SER A 253 -24.04 -23.35 -33.51
CA SER A 253 -23.30 -22.12 -33.28
C SER A 253 -23.95 -21.25 -32.19
N PHE A 254 -25.28 -21.08 -32.25
CA PHE A 254 -26.02 -20.31 -31.25
C PHE A 254 -26.04 -21.00 -29.89
N ILE A 255 -26.19 -22.33 -29.83
CA ILE A 255 -26.09 -23.08 -28.57
C ILE A 255 -24.70 -22.85 -27.91
N ARG A 256 -23.60 -22.91 -28.66
CA ARG A 256 -22.25 -22.67 -28.14
C ARG A 256 -22.09 -21.25 -27.59
N LYS A 257 -22.56 -20.23 -28.32
CA LYS A 257 -22.51 -18.85 -27.90
C LYS A 257 -23.30 -18.60 -26.61
N ARG A 258 -24.53 -19.14 -26.58
CA ARG A 258 -25.41 -19.06 -25.40
C ARG A 258 -24.80 -19.71 -24.17
N ASN A 259 -24.24 -20.93 -24.31
CA ASN A 259 -23.61 -21.65 -23.21
C ASN A 259 -22.38 -20.90 -22.67
N ARG A 260 -21.58 -20.27 -23.54
CA ARG A 260 -20.47 -19.42 -23.13
C ARG A 260 -20.93 -18.25 -22.26
N LEU A 261 -21.95 -17.50 -22.73
CA LEU A 261 -22.50 -16.38 -21.98
C LEU A 261 -23.15 -16.81 -20.67
N GLN A 262 -23.79 -17.99 -20.65
CA GLN A 262 -24.37 -18.58 -19.44
C GLN A 262 -23.30 -18.96 -18.41
N SER A 263 -22.16 -19.49 -18.85
CA SER A 263 -21.02 -19.79 -17.96
C SER A 263 -20.42 -18.52 -17.39
N GLU A 264 -20.32 -17.46 -18.19
CA GLU A 264 -19.84 -16.13 -17.78
C GLU A 264 -20.80 -15.51 -16.75
N LEU A 265 -22.11 -15.56 -16.99
CA LEU A 265 -23.13 -15.11 -16.04
C LEU A 265 -23.06 -15.87 -14.72
N ASN A 266 -22.94 -17.20 -14.78
CA ASN A 266 -22.84 -18.03 -13.58
C ASN A 266 -21.57 -17.73 -12.78
N ALA A 267 -20.44 -17.43 -13.44
CA ALA A 267 -19.20 -17.03 -12.79
C ALA A 267 -19.36 -15.69 -12.05
N ILE A 268 -20.06 -14.71 -12.65
CA ILE A 268 -20.35 -13.44 -12.01
C ILE A 268 -21.26 -13.64 -10.78
N LEU A 269 -22.35 -14.39 -10.95
CA LEU A 269 -23.31 -14.66 -9.87
C LEU A 269 -22.66 -15.39 -8.67
N SER A 270 -21.74 -16.33 -8.95
CA SER A 270 -21.01 -17.06 -7.89
C SER A 270 -19.98 -16.20 -7.13
N ASN A 271 -19.56 -15.09 -7.71
CA ASN A 271 -18.58 -14.17 -7.12
C ASN A 271 -19.21 -12.88 -6.57
N MET A 272 -20.54 -12.76 -6.59
CA MET A 272 -21.21 -11.61 -5.97
C MET A 272 -20.87 -11.51 -4.47
N PRO A 273 -20.39 -10.37 -3.99
CA PRO A 273 -20.06 -10.21 -2.59
C PRO A 273 -21.31 -10.33 -1.72
N GLU A 274 -21.31 -11.24 -0.74
CA GLU A 274 -22.39 -11.30 0.25
C GLU A 274 -22.46 -9.99 1.03
N SER A 275 -23.66 -9.41 1.14
CA SER A 275 -23.91 -8.15 1.85
C SER A 275 -23.95 -8.35 3.36
N LYS A 276 -22.87 -8.77 3.99
CA LYS A 276 -22.71 -8.71 5.44
C LYS A 276 -21.79 -7.54 5.79
N ALA A 277 -22.39 -6.36 6.00
CA ALA A 277 -21.73 -5.29 6.73
C ALA A 277 -21.71 -5.69 8.21
N ASN A 278 -20.53 -5.75 8.82
CA ASN A 278 -20.44 -5.86 10.27
C ASN A 278 -21.07 -4.63 10.88
N SER A 279 -22.03 -4.81 11.77
CA SER A 279 -22.76 -3.69 12.33
C SER A 279 -21.88 -2.88 13.29
N GLU A 280 -22.11 -1.58 13.38
CA GLU A 280 -21.45 -0.68 14.33
C GLU A 280 -21.49 -1.21 15.78
N SER A 281 -22.49 -2.04 16.10
CA SER A 281 -22.64 -2.73 17.38
C SER A 281 -21.58 -3.82 17.62
N GLU A 282 -21.03 -4.45 16.57
CA GLU A 282 -19.99 -5.47 16.71
C GLU A 282 -18.63 -4.83 17.00
N PHE A 283 -18.34 -3.67 16.40
CA PHE A 283 -17.12 -2.91 16.71
C PHE A 283 -17.15 -2.32 18.12
N ASN A 284 -18.31 -1.88 18.61
CA ASN A 284 -18.46 -1.41 19.98
C ASN A 284 -18.25 -2.52 21.01
N SER A 285 -18.50 -3.78 20.66
CA SER A 285 -18.20 -4.91 21.53
C SER A 285 -16.71 -5.21 21.67
N LEU A 286 -15.89 -4.86 20.65
CA LEU A 286 -14.44 -5.00 20.70
C LEU A 286 -13.77 -4.09 21.73
N VAL A 287 -14.36 -2.93 22.05
CA VAL A 287 -13.85 -2.00 23.08
C VAL A 287 -13.82 -2.66 24.45
N ASN A 288 -14.75 -3.57 24.71
CA ASN A 288 -14.79 -4.30 25.99
C ASN A 288 -13.59 -5.23 26.17
N PHE A 289 -12.96 -5.66 25.06
CA PHE A 289 -11.80 -6.56 25.06
C PHE A 289 -10.49 -5.81 24.78
N PHE A 290 -10.56 -4.71 24.03
CA PHE A 290 -9.40 -3.90 23.63
C PHE A 290 -9.67 -2.40 23.81
N PRO A 291 -9.53 -1.87 25.04
CA PRO A 291 -9.87 -0.48 25.36
C PRO A 291 -9.09 0.58 24.55
N ASP A 292 -7.89 0.21 24.07
CA ASP A 292 -7.00 1.10 23.32
C ASP A 292 -7.19 1.00 21.78
N ALA A 293 -8.19 0.24 21.31
CA ALA A 293 -8.45 0.09 19.88
C ALA A 293 -8.97 1.39 19.27
N ASN A 294 -8.35 1.84 18.21
CA ASN A 294 -8.80 3.01 17.46
C ASN A 294 -10.02 2.69 16.60
N ILE A 295 -11.22 2.80 17.18
CA ILE A 295 -12.49 2.51 16.51
C ILE A 295 -12.69 3.34 15.25
N LYS A 296 -12.24 4.60 15.23
CA LYS A 296 -12.35 5.46 14.03
C LYS A 296 -11.59 4.86 12.84
N ALA A 297 -10.40 4.34 13.08
CA ALA A 297 -9.63 3.69 12.01
C ALA A 297 -10.32 2.42 11.50
N PHE A 298 -10.93 1.61 12.38
CA PHE A 298 -11.71 0.44 11.98
C PHE A 298 -12.96 0.84 11.18
N THR A 299 -13.68 1.88 11.61
CA THR A 299 -14.85 2.39 10.90
C THR A 299 -14.50 2.96 9.53
N GLU A 300 -13.37 3.66 9.40
CA GLU A 300 -12.88 4.18 8.11
C GLU A 300 -12.45 3.06 7.15
N ILE A 301 -11.79 2.02 7.67
CA ILE A 301 -11.42 0.83 6.89
C ILE A 301 -12.68 0.09 6.43
N GLU A 302 -13.67 -0.13 7.31
CA GLU A 302 -14.91 -0.80 6.95
C GLU A 302 -15.73 0.02 5.95
N TYR A 303 -15.80 1.34 6.11
CA TYR A 303 -16.42 2.23 5.13
C TYR A 303 -15.74 2.11 3.76
N PHE A 304 -14.42 2.03 3.72
CA PHE A 304 -13.67 1.80 2.48
C PHE A 304 -14.00 0.44 1.86
N HIS A 305 -14.07 -0.63 2.67
CA HIS A 305 -14.47 -1.95 2.22
C HIS A 305 -15.91 -2.01 1.71
N ILE A 306 -16.82 -1.31 2.38
CA ILE A 306 -18.22 -1.18 1.92
C ILE A 306 -18.25 -0.48 0.56
N ARG A 307 -17.51 0.62 0.42
CA ARG A 307 -17.48 1.38 -0.83
C ARG A 307 -16.90 0.60 -2.01
N ILE A 308 -15.84 -0.16 -1.78
CA ILE A 308 -15.30 -1.06 -2.81
C ILE A 308 -16.31 -2.15 -3.17
N ARG A 309 -16.98 -2.75 -2.19
CA ARG A 309 -18.02 -3.76 -2.44
C ARG A 309 -19.19 -3.17 -3.23
N GLU A 310 -19.64 -1.97 -2.93
CA GLU A 310 -20.68 -1.27 -3.70
C GLU A 310 -20.26 -1.08 -5.17
N ILE A 311 -19.06 -0.58 -5.43
CA ILE A 311 -18.54 -0.38 -6.79
C ILE A 311 -18.47 -1.71 -7.55
N LEU A 312 -17.93 -2.76 -6.91
CA LEU A 312 -17.85 -4.09 -7.52
C LEU A 312 -19.24 -4.68 -7.79
N SER A 313 -20.19 -4.50 -6.86
CA SER A 313 -21.59 -4.93 -7.07
C SER A 313 -22.24 -4.19 -8.23
N GLU A 314 -22.06 -2.87 -8.33
CA GLU A 314 -22.60 -2.08 -9.44
C GLU A 314 -22.03 -2.52 -10.80
N GLU A 315 -20.72 -2.77 -10.88
CA GLU A 315 -20.08 -3.30 -12.09
C GLU A 315 -20.61 -4.70 -12.46
N MET A 316 -20.75 -5.58 -11.46
CA MET A 316 -21.30 -6.93 -11.67
C MET A 316 -22.77 -6.89 -12.09
N GLU A 317 -23.60 -6.03 -11.49
CA GLU A 317 -25.00 -5.84 -11.89
C GLU A 317 -25.14 -5.27 -13.32
N GLN A 318 -24.25 -4.34 -13.72
CA GLN A 318 -24.23 -3.83 -15.09
C GLN A 318 -23.88 -4.96 -16.08
N GLU A 319 -22.89 -5.79 -15.76
CA GLU A 319 -22.52 -6.90 -16.62
C GLU A 319 -23.59 -7.99 -16.68
N ILE A 320 -24.26 -8.32 -15.57
CA ILE A 320 -25.45 -9.20 -15.54
C ILE A 320 -26.54 -8.64 -16.45
N SER A 321 -26.84 -7.33 -16.31
CA SER A 321 -27.85 -6.64 -17.12
C SER A 321 -27.52 -6.63 -18.63
N ARG A 322 -26.24 -6.72 -18.98
CA ARG A 322 -25.76 -6.84 -20.35
C ARG A 322 -25.89 -8.27 -20.88
N LEU A 323 -25.56 -9.27 -20.06
CA LEU A 323 -25.49 -10.67 -20.46
C LEU A 323 -26.87 -11.33 -20.56
N GLN A 324 -27.79 -11.04 -19.64
CA GLN A 324 -29.13 -11.65 -19.61
C GLN A 324 -29.93 -11.43 -20.90
N PRO A 325 -30.06 -10.22 -21.47
CA PRO A 325 -30.79 -10.00 -22.70
C PRO A 325 -30.17 -10.75 -23.90
N LEU A 326 -28.84 -10.84 -23.95
CA LEU A 326 -28.13 -11.57 -25.00
C LEU A 326 -28.40 -13.09 -24.93
N ILE A 327 -28.45 -13.67 -23.74
CA ILE A 327 -28.79 -15.08 -23.53
C ILE A 327 -30.24 -15.33 -23.98
N GLU A 328 -31.17 -14.44 -23.61
CA GLU A 328 -32.58 -14.56 -24.04
C GLU A 328 -32.74 -14.44 -25.56
N GLU A 329 -31.97 -13.60 -26.21
CA GLU A 329 -31.96 -13.47 -27.66
C GLU A 329 -31.49 -14.77 -28.34
N TYR A 330 -30.39 -15.33 -27.83
CA TYR A 330 -29.93 -16.62 -28.34
C TYR A 330 -30.92 -17.77 -28.07
N ASP A 331 -31.61 -17.80 -26.92
CA ASP A 331 -32.64 -18.79 -26.63
C ASP A 331 -33.83 -18.65 -27.58
N LYS A 332 -34.23 -17.44 -27.96
CA LYS A 332 -35.30 -17.21 -28.98
C LYS A 332 -34.87 -17.74 -30.36
N GLU A 333 -33.64 -17.46 -30.79
CA GLU A 333 -33.15 -17.96 -32.08
C GLU A 333 -32.96 -19.48 -32.08
N ILE A 334 -32.49 -20.08 -31.01
CA ILE A 334 -32.41 -21.54 -30.82
C ILE A 334 -33.80 -22.18 -30.95
N ASN A 335 -34.83 -21.64 -30.29
CA ASN A 335 -36.20 -22.14 -30.36
C ASN A 335 -36.80 -21.98 -31.78
N ARG A 336 -36.49 -20.86 -32.46
CA ARG A 336 -36.92 -20.62 -33.84
C ARG A 336 -36.31 -21.64 -34.82
N LEU A 337 -35.02 -21.93 -34.68
CA LEU A 337 -34.33 -22.89 -35.53
C LEU A 337 -34.76 -24.32 -35.25
N ASN A 338 -35.01 -24.71 -33.99
CA ASN A 338 -35.57 -26.01 -33.64
C ASN A 338 -36.94 -26.23 -34.28
N LYS A 339 -37.82 -25.21 -34.24
CA LYS A 339 -39.14 -25.30 -34.88
C LYS A 339 -39.06 -25.47 -36.40
N LYS A 340 -38.10 -24.78 -37.06
CA LYS A 340 -37.85 -24.99 -38.50
C LYS A 340 -37.38 -26.40 -38.83
N ILE A 341 -36.59 -27.04 -37.96
CA ILE A 341 -36.17 -28.43 -38.15
C ILE A 341 -37.35 -29.38 -37.97
N GLU A 342 -38.19 -29.16 -36.97
CA GLU A 342 -39.41 -29.97 -36.73
C GLU A 342 -40.42 -29.89 -37.90
N GLU A 343 -40.62 -28.67 -38.46
CA GLU A 343 -41.52 -28.43 -39.58
C GLU A 343 -41.02 -29.06 -40.89
N SER A 344 -39.75 -29.44 -41.00
CA SER A 344 -39.18 -30.03 -42.24
C SER A 344 -39.50 -31.47 -42.49
N GLY A 345 -40.15 -32.19 -41.55
CA GLY A 345 -40.80 -33.51 -41.79
C GLY A 345 -39.90 -34.68 -42.16
N ILE A 346 -38.60 -34.62 -41.83
CA ILE A 346 -37.63 -35.68 -42.18
C ILE A 346 -37.85 -36.92 -41.31
N ALA A 347 -37.91 -38.08 -41.97
CA ALA A 347 -38.20 -39.41 -41.41
C ALA A 347 -37.46 -39.68 -40.08
N LYS A 348 -38.26 -39.91 -39.05
CA LYS A 348 -37.92 -39.87 -37.64
C LYS A 348 -36.91 -40.93 -37.16
N GLU A 349 -36.81 -42.09 -37.78
CA GLU A 349 -36.10 -43.21 -37.13
C GLU A 349 -34.63 -43.41 -37.51
N ILE A 350 -34.16 -43.09 -38.70
CA ILE A 350 -32.72 -43.19 -39.07
C ILE A 350 -31.98 -41.92 -38.66
N SER A 351 -32.65 -40.80 -38.77
CA SER A 351 -32.16 -39.51 -38.34
C SER A 351 -31.90 -39.45 -36.82
N GLU A 352 -32.76 -40.00 -35.98
CA GLU A 352 -32.63 -39.97 -34.51
C GLU A 352 -31.37 -40.68 -34.00
N ARG A 353 -30.98 -41.83 -34.58
CA ARG A 353 -29.84 -42.60 -34.16
C ARG A 353 -28.50 -41.92 -34.52
N VAL A 354 -28.39 -41.43 -35.74
CA VAL A 354 -27.20 -40.69 -36.19
C VAL A 354 -27.15 -39.32 -35.53
N LEU A 355 -28.28 -38.63 -35.41
CA LEU A 355 -28.40 -37.39 -34.71
C LEU A 355 -28.01 -37.51 -33.24
N SER A 356 -28.47 -38.54 -32.53
CA SER A 356 -28.09 -38.80 -31.14
C SER A 356 -26.60 -39.11 -30.99
N GLN A 357 -25.99 -39.81 -31.93
CA GLN A 357 -24.54 -40.03 -31.94
C GLN A 357 -23.76 -38.72 -32.19
N CYS A 358 -24.20 -37.89 -33.14
CA CYS A 358 -23.59 -36.59 -33.39
C CYS A 358 -23.70 -35.66 -32.18
N ILE A 359 -24.88 -35.63 -31.53
CA ILE A 359 -25.11 -34.85 -30.31
C ILE A 359 -24.18 -35.31 -29.15
N ASN A 360 -24.05 -36.63 -28.98
CA ASN A 360 -23.19 -37.17 -27.91
C ASN A 360 -21.71 -36.90 -28.16
N VAL A 361 -21.26 -36.99 -29.42
CA VAL A 361 -19.88 -36.62 -29.78
C VAL A 361 -19.64 -35.09 -29.62
N SER A 362 -20.61 -34.27 -30.03
CA SER A 362 -20.54 -32.82 -29.85
C SER A 362 -20.46 -32.45 -28.37
N LYS A 363 -21.32 -32.96 -27.52
CA LYS A 363 -21.29 -32.77 -26.07
C LYS A 363 -19.96 -33.20 -25.45
N SER A 364 -19.37 -34.28 -25.95
CA SER A 364 -18.05 -34.74 -25.47
C SER A 364 -16.94 -33.79 -25.89
N ILE A 365 -17.02 -33.19 -27.09
CA ILE A 365 -16.09 -32.18 -27.56
C ILE A 365 -16.24 -30.92 -26.71
N ASP A 366 -17.47 -30.41 -26.54
CA ASP A 366 -17.75 -29.20 -25.78
C ASP A 366 -17.21 -29.30 -24.33
N ARG A 367 -17.47 -30.46 -23.68
CA ARG A 367 -16.96 -30.73 -22.32
C ARG A 367 -15.44 -30.75 -22.25
N LEU A 368 -14.78 -31.42 -23.23
CA LEU A 368 -13.31 -31.48 -23.26
C LEU A 368 -12.69 -30.12 -23.63
N GLU A 369 -13.34 -29.33 -24.48
CA GLU A 369 -12.91 -27.98 -24.81
C GLU A 369 -12.99 -27.05 -23.57
N GLU A 370 -14.09 -27.13 -22.82
CA GLU A 370 -14.27 -26.38 -21.55
C GLU A 370 -13.21 -26.78 -20.52
N GLU A 371 -13.05 -28.11 -20.27
CA GLU A 371 -12.03 -28.61 -19.35
C GLU A 371 -10.61 -28.17 -19.77
N THR A 372 -10.31 -28.24 -21.06
CA THR A 372 -8.99 -27.85 -21.59
C THR A 372 -8.78 -26.36 -21.48
N SER A 373 -9.80 -25.54 -21.74
CA SER A 373 -9.75 -24.08 -21.59
C SER A 373 -9.48 -23.68 -20.13
N GLU A 374 -10.13 -24.34 -19.18
CA GLU A 374 -9.89 -24.10 -17.75
C GLU A 374 -8.44 -24.44 -17.34
N LEU A 375 -7.92 -25.59 -17.82
CA LEU A 375 -6.56 -26.01 -17.53
C LEU A 375 -5.51 -25.05 -18.16
N VAL A 376 -5.74 -24.58 -19.38
CA VAL A 376 -4.88 -23.59 -20.05
C VAL A 376 -4.87 -22.29 -19.26
N HIS A 377 -6.05 -21.80 -18.87
CA HIS A 377 -6.14 -20.56 -18.10
C HIS A 377 -5.47 -20.67 -16.72
N GLN A 378 -5.62 -21.82 -16.04
CA GLN A 378 -4.90 -22.07 -14.78
C GLN A 378 -3.38 -22.06 -14.98
N LYS A 379 -2.89 -22.64 -16.08
CA LYS A 379 -1.47 -22.63 -16.44
C LYS A 379 -0.98 -21.19 -16.67
N GLU A 380 -1.71 -20.41 -17.45
CA GLU A 380 -1.38 -19.01 -17.70
C GLU A 380 -1.27 -18.20 -16.40
N LEU A 381 -2.20 -18.41 -15.44
CA LEU A 381 -2.15 -17.78 -14.13
C LEU A 381 -0.93 -18.25 -13.32
N GLN A 382 -0.56 -19.53 -13.35
CA GLN A 382 0.63 -20.05 -12.68
C GLN A 382 1.91 -19.46 -13.28
N ASP A 383 2.01 -19.41 -14.60
CA ASP A 383 3.17 -18.84 -15.31
C ASP A 383 3.28 -17.34 -15.02
N ALA A 384 2.16 -16.61 -15.06
CA ALA A 384 2.12 -15.19 -14.73
C ALA A 384 2.48 -14.90 -13.26
N ARG A 385 2.07 -15.79 -12.34
CA ARG A 385 2.48 -15.71 -10.93
C ARG A 385 3.98 -15.95 -10.78
N ALA A 386 4.52 -16.98 -11.39
CA ALA A 386 5.95 -17.30 -11.34
C ALA A 386 6.82 -16.16 -11.92
N GLU A 387 6.33 -15.49 -12.97
CA GLU A 387 7.00 -14.32 -13.53
C GLU A 387 6.97 -13.12 -12.56
N ALA A 388 5.81 -12.88 -11.94
CA ALA A 388 5.68 -11.82 -10.94
C ALA A 388 6.56 -12.08 -9.70
N GLU A 389 6.66 -13.35 -9.23
CA GLU A 389 7.57 -13.74 -8.14
C GLU A 389 9.04 -13.47 -8.51
N LYS A 390 9.45 -13.75 -9.75
CA LYS A 390 10.80 -13.42 -10.22
C LYS A 390 11.05 -11.91 -10.26
N LYS A 391 10.06 -11.13 -10.69
CA LYS A 391 10.16 -9.67 -10.72
C LYS A 391 10.27 -9.10 -9.30
N LEU A 392 9.44 -9.59 -8.36
CA LEU A 392 9.51 -9.20 -6.96
C LEU A 392 10.89 -9.52 -6.37
N HIS A 393 11.39 -10.73 -6.60
CA HIS A 393 12.72 -11.12 -6.11
C HIS A 393 13.82 -10.18 -6.63
N LYS A 394 13.75 -9.79 -7.91
CA LYS A 394 14.69 -8.81 -8.50
C LYS A 394 14.58 -7.44 -7.82
N LEU A 395 13.37 -6.97 -7.54
CA LEU A 395 13.15 -5.68 -6.85
C LEU A 395 13.69 -5.73 -5.41
N LEU A 396 13.49 -6.83 -4.69
CA LEU A 396 14.02 -7.01 -3.33
C LEU A 396 15.55 -7.03 -3.33
N LEU A 397 16.19 -7.64 -4.32
CA LEU A 397 17.64 -7.56 -4.48
C LEU A 397 18.12 -6.13 -4.78
N GLN A 398 17.41 -5.39 -5.61
CA GLN A 398 17.71 -3.98 -5.85
C GLN A 398 17.54 -3.13 -4.58
N GLN A 399 16.49 -3.39 -3.80
CA GLN A 399 16.29 -2.74 -2.51
C GLN A 399 17.44 -3.02 -1.54
N SER A 400 17.88 -4.28 -1.45
CA SER A 400 19.02 -4.67 -0.60
C SER A 400 20.28 -3.90 -0.99
N VAL A 401 20.61 -3.80 -2.27
CA VAL A 401 21.77 -3.00 -2.74
C VAL A 401 21.63 -1.54 -2.32
N LYS A 402 20.42 -0.96 -2.40
CA LYS A 402 20.20 0.42 -1.97
C LYS A 402 20.32 0.60 -0.45
N ILE A 403 19.88 -0.37 0.32
CA ILE A 403 20.09 -0.39 1.77
C ILE A 403 21.58 -0.42 2.10
N ASP A 404 22.36 -1.28 1.42
CA ASP A 404 23.81 -1.37 1.61
C ASP A 404 24.51 -0.04 1.26
N GLU A 405 24.18 0.58 0.12
CA GLU A 405 24.69 1.90 -0.28
C GLU A 405 24.41 2.98 0.78
N ILE A 406 23.17 3.03 1.30
CA ILE A 406 22.76 3.99 2.32
C ILE A 406 23.49 3.72 3.63
N GLN A 407 23.54 2.46 4.06
CA GLN A 407 24.26 2.01 5.26
C GLN A 407 25.74 2.42 5.22
N ASP A 408 26.40 2.14 4.12
CA ASP A 408 27.82 2.48 3.91
C ASP A 408 28.03 3.99 3.93
N GLY A 409 27.13 4.76 3.31
CA GLY A 409 27.14 6.22 3.35
C GLY A 409 27.01 6.76 4.78
N ILE A 410 26.04 6.24 5.54
CA ILE A 410 25.83 6.62 6.95
C ILE A 410 27.04 6.24 7.80
N ASN A 411 27.55 5.01 7.68
CA ASN A 411 28.69 4.53 8.43
C ASN A 411 29.97 5.35 8.13
N SER A 412 30.18 5.70 6.86
CA SER A 412 31.27 6.55 6.45
C SER A 412 31.17 7.94 7.09
N GLN A 413 29.98 8.55 7.08
CA GLN A 413 29.75 9.85 7.66
C GLN A 413 29.86 9.82 9.20
N MET A 414 29.33 8.77 9.84
CA MET A 414 29.51 8.57 11.28
C MET A 414 30.98 8.44 11.63
N GLY A 415 31.77 7.73 10.82
CA GLY A 415 33.22 7.62 10.99
C GLY A 415 33.93 8.98 10.89
N LEU A 416 33.50 9.88 10.00
CA LEU A 416 34.05 11.22 9.88
C LEU A 416 33.72 12.09 11.11
N ILE A 417 32.44 12.12 11.51
CA ILE A 417 31.97 12.91 12.65
C ILE A 417 32.59 12.40 13.97
N ASN A 418 32.60 11.08 14.17
CA ASN A 418 33.16 10.48 15.37
C ASN A 418 34.65 10.86 15.56
N ARG A 419 35.44 10.85 14.48
CA ARG A 419 36.85 11.25 14.52
C ARG A 419 37.03 12.69 15.02
N VAL A 420 36.12 13.59 14.64
CA VAL A 420 36.16 14.98 15.07
C VAL A 420 35.74 15.09 16.56
N VAL A 421 34.65 14.40 16.93
CA VAL A 421 34.08 14.47 18.29
C VAL A 421 35.00 13.83 19.33
N THR A 422 35.69 12.73 18.98
CA THR A 422 36.52 11.97 19.93
C THR A 422 38.03 12.20 19.72
N GLU A 423 38.43 13.13 18.88
CA GLU A 423 39.85 13.42 18.55
C GLU A 423 40.61 12.13 18.08
N ASN A 424 39.92 11.25 17.37
CA ASN A 424 40.40 9.93 16.94
C ASN A 424 40.72 8.90 18.07
N GLN A 425 40.18 9.10 19.27
CA GLN A 425 40.49 8.22 20.40
C GLN A 425 39.53 7.04 20.54
N GLU A 426 38.34 7.10 19.91
CA GLU A 426 37.32 6.09 20.08
C GLU A 426 36.82 5.52 18.75
N THR A 427 36.35 4.27 18.82
CA THR A 427 35.73 3.56 17.69
C THR A 427 34.41 4.25 17.31
N ALA A 428 34.18 4.39 16.01
CA ALA A 428 32.92 4.92 15.48
C ALA A 428 31.77 3.90 15.62
N PRO A 429 30.54 4.37 15.81
CA PRO A 429 29.36 3.51 15.75
C PRO A 429 29.18 2.93 14.35
N ILE A 430 28.53 1.76 14.29
CA ILE A 430 28.21 1.05 13.07
C ILE A 430 26.73 0.77 13.07
N LEU A 431 26.07 1.14 11.96
CA LEU A 431 24.72 0.74 11.63
C LEU A 431 24.80 -0.45 10.69
N HIS A 432 24.11 -1.53 11.01
CA HIS A 432 23.93 -2.68 10.14
C HIS A 432 22.44 -2.96 9.95
N ILE A 433 22.02 -3.10 8.69
CA ILE A 433 20.66 -3.45 8.31
C ILE A 433 20.73 -4.75 7.51
N SER A 434 20.12 -5.82 8.03
CA SER A 434 20.10 -7.13 7.39
C SER A 434 19.21 -7.11 6.14
N HIS A 435 19.33 -8.13 5.27
CA HIS A 435 18.42 -8.32 4.12
C HIS A 435 16.96 -8.57 4.56
N GLN A 436 16.74 -8.99 5.81
CA GLN A 436 15.42 -9.14 6.43
C GLN A 436 14.94 -7.85 7.10
N LYS A 437 15.72 -6.74 6.93
CA LYS A 437 15.47 -5.42 7.52
C LYS A 437 15.60 -5.37 9.04
N ASP A 438 16.26 -6.34 9.69
CA ASP A 438 16.63 -6.22 11.11
C ASP A 438 17.72 -5.16 11.26
N ILE A 439 17.60 -4.34 12.30
CA ILE A 439 18.49 -3.21 12.55
C ILE A 439 19.38 -3.52 13.74
N VAL A 440 20.68 -3.40 13.54
CA VAL A 440 21.69 -3.45 14.62
C VAL A 440 22.48 -2.14 14.59
N PHE A 441 22.54 -1.47 15.74
CA PHE A 441 23.31 -0.26 15.92
C PHE A 441 24.18 -0.38 17.16
N GLU A 442 25.49 -0.37 16.98
CA GLU A 442 26.45 -0.62 18.06
C GLU A 442 27.78 0.09 17.84
N THR A 443 28.54 0.25 18.92
CA THR A 443 29.92 0.71 18.85
C THR A 443 30.82 -0.49 19.20
N PRO A 444 31.60 -1.04 18.25
CA PRO A 444 32.45 -2.18 18.50
C PRO A 444 33.46 -1.94 19.65
N GLY A 445 33.47 -2.87 20.58
CA GLY A 445 34.41 -2.81 21.72
C GLY A 445 34.00 -1.87 22.87
N ASN A 446 32.90 -1.17 22.78
CA ASN A 446 32.39 -0.31 23.85
C ASN A 446 30.86 -0.37 23.97
N THR A 447 30.37 -0.94 25.08
CA THR A 447 28.94 -1.13 25.37
C THR A 447 28.44 -0.19 26.48
N SER A 448 29.21 0.83 26.86
CA SER A 448 28.77 1.77 27.90
C SER A 448 27.58 2.60 27.46
N GLU A 449 26.73 2.98 28.40
CA GLU A 449 25.55 3.81 28.14
C GLU A 449 25.95 5.17 27.56
N GLY A 450 27.00 5.80 28.08
CA GLY A 450 27.51 7.07 27.56
C GLY A 450 27.93 6.99 26.10
N THR A 451 28.66 5.93 25.73
CA THR A 451 29.02 5.67 24.32
C THR A 451 27.79 5.47 23.45
N ALA A 452 26.77 4.77 23.92
CA ALA A 452 25.54 4.57 23.15
C ALA A 452 24.80 5.89 22.86
N PHE A 453 24.71 6.80 23.85
CA PHE A 453 24.13 8.14 23.63
C PHE A 453 25.00 9.02 22.74
N LYS A 454 26.33 8.96 22.87
CA LYS A 454 27.23 9.63 21.94
C LYS A 454 27.00 9.13 20.50
N SER A 455 26.90 7.83 20.34
CA SER A 455 26.66 7.19 19.03
C SER A 455 25.34 7.63 18.42
N LEU A 456 24.28 7.79 19.22
CA LEU A 456 23.01 8.35 18.79
C LEU A 456 23.16 9.76 18.25
N VAL A 457 23.91 10.64 18.93
CA VAL A 457 24.18 12.01 18.47
C VAL A 457 25.00 12.01 17.17
N VAL A 458 26.03 11.15 17.09
CA VAL A 458 26.85 10.99 15.86
C VAL A 458 25.99 10.54 14.68
N TYR A 459 25.07 9.61 14.91
CA TYR A 459 24.12 9.18 13.89
C TYR A 459 23.21 10.33 13.42
N ASP A 460 22.57 11.05 14.35
CA ASP A 460 21.68 12.16 13.99
C ASP A 460 22.41 13.27 13.21
N LEU A 461 23.62 13.62 13.61
CA LEU A 461 24.46 14.57 12.89
C LEU A 461 24.83 14.07 11.50
N SER A 462 25.06 12.76 11.35
CA SER A 462 25.33 12.16 10.05
C SER A 462 24.12 12.24 9.12
N ILE A 463 22.94 12.00 9.63
CA ILE A 463 21.71 12.16 8.86
C ILE A 463 21.44 13.63 8.50
N LEU A 464 21.71 14.57 9.40
CA LEU A 464 21.57 16.00 9.12
C LEU A 464 22.47 16.46 7.96
N GLU A 465 23.65 15.87 7.83
CA GLU A 465 24.60 16.19 6.74
C GLU A 465 24.20 15.50 5.41
N LEU A 466 23.68 14.28 5.48
CA LEU A 466 23.37 13.45 4.30
C LEU A 466 21.98 13.70 3.71
N CYS A 467 21.05 14.20 4.51
CA CYS A 467 19.64 14.28 4.17
C CYS A 467 19.07 15.68 4.44
N PRO A 468 18.00 16.08 3.73
CA PRO A 468 17.36 17.39 3.93
C PRO A 468 16.50 17.41 5.21
N VAL A 469 17.12 17.17 6.37
CA VAL A 469 16.47 17.27 7.67
C VAL A 469 16.45 18.73 8.10
N PRO A 470 15.30 19.30 8.50
CA PRO A 470 15.18 20.74 8.79
C PRO A 470 15.96 21.19 10.02
N ALA A 471 16.05 20.33 11.02
CA ALA A 471 16.78 20.52 12.28
C ALA A 471 16.82 19.20 13.06
N ILE A 472 17.72 19.10 14.02
CA ILE A 472 17.73 18.06 15.05
C ILE A 472 17.65 18.71 16.43
N ILE A 473 17.05 18.00 17.38
CA ILE A 473 16.96 18.45 18.78
C ILE A 473 17.45 17.33 19.69
N HIS A 474 18.40 17.66 20.57
CA HIS A 474 18.85 16.77 21.62
C HIS A 474 18.58 17.41 22.99
N ASP A 475 17.75 16.77 23.79
CA ASP A 475 17.50 17.22 25.15
C ASP A 475 18.67 16.88 26.06
N SER A 476 18.82 17.64 27.15
CA SER A 476 19.88 17.50 28.13
C SER A 476 20.01 16.11 28.76
N ASN A 477 18.95 15.30 28.78
CA ASN A 477 19.00 13.95 29.29
C ASN A 477 19.86 13.02 28.40
N ILE A 478 20.02 13.31 27.09
CA ILE A 478 20.93 12.62 26.19
C ILE A 478 22.37 13.09 26.47
N LEU A 479 22.59 14.40 26.47
CA LEU A 479 23.92 14.98 26.59
C LEU A 479 24.57 14.68 27.94
N LYS A 480 23.79 14.73 29.03
CA LYS A 480 24.29 14.43 30.38
C LYS A 480 24.80 13.01 30.57
N ARG A 481 24.29 12.05 29.79
CA ARG A 481 24.74 10.65 29.85
C ARG A 481 26.05 10.43 29.10
N ILE A 482 26.48 11.40 28.26
CA ILE A 482 27.74 11.38 27.52
C ILE A 482 28.89 11.90 28.40
N GLU A 483 28.62 12.86 29.31
CA GLU A 483 29.65 13.53 30.10
C GLU A 483 30.37 12.65 31.16
N ASP A 484 29.84 11.48 31.45
CA ASP A 484 30.40 10.52 32.41
C ASP A 484 31.41 9.53 31.80
N VAL A 485 31.97 9.84 30.62
CA VAL A 485 32.93 8.98 29.89
C VAL A 485 34.31 9.57 29.87
#